data_a22d11bf055689eda6b57ed8cd3d5744
#
_entry.id   a22d11bf055689eda6b57ed8cd3d5744
#
_cell.length_a   1.000
_cell.length_b   1.000
_cell.length_c   1.000
_cell.angle_alpha   90.00
_cell.angle_beta   90.00
_cell.angle_gamma   90.00
#
_symmetry.space_group_name_H-M   'P 1'
#
loop_
_entity.id
_entity.type
_entity.pdbx_description
1 polymer ?
#
loop_
_entity_poly.entity_id
_entity_poly.type
_entity_poly.pdbx_seq_one_letter_code
_entity_poly.pdbx_strand_id
1 'polypeptide(L)'
;MKEKANPNVMRTINEYAGGHKHLITLGRILAALSAFAGLVPFYDLWRIIRIAVKGEDLSQITSIGWQAVGITVLALLIYIAALMCTHIAAFRVQANLRSGLMRRILTLPLGVFDEDGTGKIRRIVNESTAATETFIAHNLPDKAVAAATPVGLLILLAVFDWKMGLICLIPALISFGFMMSMMGKNMQEKMAEYQNALESMSSEATEYVRGVPVVKVFGQSVHSFRRFKEMIDGFGKWATEYTLMLRKPMTAFMTCINAVFAFLVFGAFIFAKGGITSDLILNIMYYIIVTPLLTVTLTKIAYSGEQEMVVVDALSRIETIMKIEPLTESTEQAGPQDNSVTLEHVSYRYKDAQTDAVHDLNIRIGSGEHIALVGPSGGGKTTTAELIARFFDVTEGYIRIGGVDIRKIPQSKLMEHISFVFQDSRLLKTSILENVRLARPDATESEVTAALKAAQCDDIIEKLPQGIHTVIGGKGVYLSGGEQQRIAIARAILKNAPILILDEATAFADPDNEAKVQNALAELAKGKTVIMIAHRLSTVKDCDCIYVLADGEVCESGTHNKLMEKNGQYCRMYEEYSRSVNWKVGA
;
A
#
# COMPACT_ATOMS: atom_id res chain seq x y z
N MET A 1 3.47 -3.99 -22.35
CA MET A 1 3.64 -4.62 -21.03
C MET A 1 5.10 -5.02 -20.87
N LYS A 2 5.90 -4.27 -20.09
CA LYS A 2 7.27 -4.68 -19.76
C LYS A 2 7.16 -5.88 -18.82
N GLU A 3 7.88 -6.98 -19.11
CA GLU A 3 8.03 -8.12 -18.22
C GLU A 3 8.29 -7.62 -16.79
N LYS A 4 7.36 -7.89 -15.86
CA LYS A 4 7.60 -7.65 -14.43
C LYS A 4 8.75 -8.59 -14.05
N ALA A 5 9.94 -8.04 -13.84
CA ALA A 5 11.06 -8.79 -13.29
C ALA A 5 10.59 -9.43 -11.98
N ASN A 6 10.61 -10.76 -11.93
CA ASN A 6 10.20 -11.48 -10.73
C ASN A 6 11.21 -11.14 -9.62
N PRO A 7 10.85 -10.42 -8.55
CA PRO A 7 11.81 -10.02 -7.54
C PRO A 7 12.41 -11.29 -6.93
N ASN A 8 13.73 -11.31 -6.77
CA ASN A 8 14.36 -12.39 -6.04
C ASN A 8 14.01 -12.23 -4.55
N VAL A 9 12.91 -12.92 -4.15
CA VAL A 9 12.29 -12.81 -2.81
C VAL A 9 13.34 -12.88 -1.70
N MET A 10 14.24 -13.87 -1.76
CA MET A 10 15.24 -14.06 -0.71
C MET A 10 16.31 -12.97 -0.70
N ARG A 11 16.64 -12.39 -1.85
CA ARG A 11 17.60 -11.27 -1.93
C ARG A 11 17.01 -10.05 -1.26
N THR A 12 15.77 -9.70 -1.61
CA THR A 12 15.07 -8.55 -1.02
C THR A 12 14.89 -8.72 0.50
N ILE A 13 14.44 -9.91 0.94
CA ILE A 13 14.31 -10.21 2.37
C ILE A 13 15.65 -10.04 3.10
N ASN A 14 16.74 -10.56 2.56
CA ASN A 14 18.07 -10.47 3.19
C ASN A 14 18.60 -9.03 3.26
N GLU A 15 18.30 -8.21 2.26
CA GLU A 15 18.66 -6.79 2.25
C GLU A 15 17.97 -6.04 3.40
N TYR A 16 16.66 -6.23 3.58
CA TYR A 16 15.91 -5.60 4.67
C TYR A 16 16.10 -6.27 6.04
N ALA A 17 16.56 -7.51 6.09
CA ALA A 17 16.90 -8.20 7.35
C ALA A 17 18.15 -7.62 8.03
N GLY A 18 19.09 -7.06 7.24
CA GLY A 18 20.32 -6.49 7.77
C GLY A 18 21.09 -7.50 8.64
N GLY A 19 21.40 -7.13 9.88
CA GLY A 19 22.09 -8.00 10.83
C GLY A 19 21.32 -9.25 11.28
N HIS A 20 19.98 -9.31 11.04
CA HIS A 20 19.12 -10.42 11.47
C HIS A 20 18.99 -11.54 10.42
N LYS A 21 19.66 -11.43 9.26
CA LYS A 21 19.63 -12.48 8.21
C LYS A 21 20.08 -13.86 8.71
N HIS A 22 20.99 -13.91 9.70
CA HIS A 22 21.46 -15.14 10.30
C HIS A 22 20.36 -15.90 11.05
N LEU A 23 19.41 -15.17 11.66
CA LEU A 23 18.27 -15.79 12.35
C LEU A 23 17.32 -16.50 11.37
N ILE A 24 17.13 -15.97 10.16
CA ILE A 24 16.34 -16.62 9.11
C ILE A 24 16.97 -17.96 8.73
N THR A 25 18.29 -17.98 8.52
CA THR A 25 19.03 -19.19 8.17
C THR A 25 19.02 -20.20 9.33
N LEU A 26 19.29 -19.73 10.56
CA LEU A 26 19.27 -20.57 11.76
C LEU A 26 17.88 -21.18 11.97
N GLY A 27 16.82 -20.38 11.85
CA GLY A 27 15.44 -20.86 11.99
C GLY A 27 15.10 -21.96 10.97
N ARG A 28 15.52 -21.81 9.71
CA ARG A 28 15.34 -22.85 8.68
C ARG A 28 16.10 -24.13 9.02
N ILE A 29 17.34 -24.03 9.50
CA ILE A 29 18.15 -25.19 9.91
C ILE A 29 17.50 -25.90 11.10
N LEU A 30 17.10 -25.15 12.14
CA LEU A 30 16.42 -25.73 13.30
C LEU A 30 15.08 -26.38 12.90
N ALA A 31 14.31 -25.77 12.01
CA ALA A 31 13.07 -26.36 11.51
C ALA A 31 13.32 -27.70 10.77
N ALA A 32 14.37 -27.76 9.94
CA ALA A 32 14.76 -29.00 9.28
C ALA A 32 15.24 -30.07 10.29
N LEU A 33 16.03 -29.68 11.30
CA LEU A 33 16.47 -30.60 12.36
C LEU A 33 15.28 -31.11 13.18
N SER A 34 14.30 -30.26 13.49
CA SER A 34 13.09 -30.67 14.18
C SER A 34 12.31 -31.70 13.38
N ALA A 35 12.26 -31.55 12.04
CA ALA A 35 11.62 -32.52 11.16
C ALA A 35 12.27 -33.92 11.24
N PHE A 36 13.60 -33.99 11.20
CA PHE A 36 14.33 -35.25 11.36
C PHE A 36 14.13 -35.84 12.76
N ALA A 37 14.21 -35.03 13.83
CA ALA A 37 13.97 -35.48 15.19
C ALA A 37 12.55 -36.02 15.36
N GLY A 38 11.56 -35.40 14.70
CA GLY A 38 10.15 -35.83 14.72
C GLY A 38 9.88 -37.17 14.02
N LEU A 39 10.84 -37.69 13.25
CA LEU A 39 10.75 -39.02 12.64
C LEU A 39 11.23 -40.15 13.57
N VAL A 40 12.07 -39.85 14.55
CA VAL A 40 12.64 -40.87 15.47
C VAL A 40 11.56 -41.60 16.28
N PRO A 41 10.50 -40.98 16.79
CA PRO A 41 9.41 -41.67 17.50
C PRO A 41 8.73 -42.76 16.66
N PHE A 42 8.69 -42.61 15.33
CA PHE A 42 8.16 -43.65 14.44
C PHE A 42 9.05 -44.89 14.41
N TYR A 43 10.38 -44.70 14.51
CA TYR A 43 11.31 -45.80 14.67
C TYR A 43 11.17 -46.48 16.04
N ASP A 44 11.02 -45.72 17.10
CA ASP A 44 10.81 -46.25 18.43
C ASP A 44 9.49 -47.02 18.55
N LEU A 45 8.43 -46.55 17.90
CA LEU A 45 7.15 -47.27 17.81
C LEU A 45 7.30 -48.62 17.08
N TRP A 46 8.10 -48.66 15.99
CA TRP A 46 8.42 -49.93 15.34
C TRP A 46 9.18 -50.88 16.28
N ARG A 47 10.15 -50.39 17.07
CA ARG A 47 10.85 -51.20 18.09
C ARG A 47 9.89 -51.81 19.13
N ILE A 48 8.94 -51.03 19.61
CA ILE A 48 7.90 -51.49 20.54
C ILE A 48 7.05 -52.61 19.92
N ILE A 49 6.61 -52.42 18.67
CA ILE A 49 5.79 -53.39 17.96
C ILE A 49 6.63 -54.67 17.69
N ARG A 50 7.91 -54.54 17.37
CA ARG A 50 8.83 -55.69 17.16
C ARG A 50 8.95 -56.52 18.43
N ILE A 51 9.18 -55.91 19.59
CA ILE A 51 9.27 -56.58 20.88
C ILE A 51 7.97 -57.37 21.16
N ALA A 52 6.83 -56.73 20.91
CA ALA A 52 5.50 -57.36 21.13
C ALA A 52 5.25 -58.55 20.18
N VAL A 53 5.61 -58.45 18.89
CA VAL A 53 5.35 -59.49 17.87
C VAL A 53 6.34 -60.66 17.99
N LYS A 54 7.61 -60.37 18.32
CA LYS A 54 8.65 -61.41 18.47
C LYS A 54 8.74 -62.04 19.83
N GLY A 55 7.98 -61.55 20.82
CA GLY A 55 8.00 -62.03 22.20
C GLY A 55 9.34 -61.74 22.92
N GLU A 56 10.02 -60.62 22.54
CA GLU A 56 11.24 -60.18 23.20
C GLU A 56 10.92 -59.60 24.62
N ASP A 57 11.93 -59.16 25.37
CA ASP A 57 11.75 -58.67 26.72
C ASP A 57 10.84 -57.41 26.80
N LEU A 58 9.63 -57.61 27.32
CA LEU A 58 8.60 -56.57 27.44
C LEU A 58 8.99 -55.44 28.39
N SER A 59 9.98 -55.64 29.27
CA SER A 59 10.46 -54.60 30.21
C SER A 59 11.01 -53.37 29.49
N GLN A 60 11.52 -53.54 28.27
CA GLN A 60 12.09 -52.48 27.45
C GLN A 60 11.05 -51.51 26.86
N ILE A 61 9.79 -51.95 26.72
CA ILE A 61 8.73 -51.15 26.10
C ILE A 61 8.52 -49.82 26.82
N THR A 62 8.53 -49.83 28.14
CA THR A 62 8.36 -48.60 28.94
C THR A 62 9.50 -47.61 28.72
N SER A 63 10.75 -48.08 28.66
CA SER A 63 11.92 -47.22 28.41
C SER A 63 11.88 -46.62 27.01
N ILE A 64 11.57 -47.42 25.97
CA ILE A 64 11.45 -46.95 24.60
C ILE A 64 10.28 -45.98 24.44
N GLY A 65 9.16 -46.22 25.14
CA GLY A 65 8.02 -45.31 25.17
C GLY A 65 8.38 -43.92 25.73
N TRP A 66 9.10 -43.90 26.86
CA TRP A 66 9.59 -42.64 27.42
C TRP A 66 10.64 -41.95 26.53
N GLN A 67 11.50 -42.70 25.84
CA GLN A 67 12.41 -42.18 24.83
C GLN A 67 11.65 -41.51 23.71
N ALA A 68 10.63 -42.14 23.14
CA ALA A 68 9.81 -41.58 22.06
C ALA A 68 9.12 -40.28 22.48
N VAL A 69 8.54 -40.25 23.69
CA VAL A 69 7.93 -39.02 24.27
C VAL A 69 8.99 -37.91 24.41
N GLY A 70 10.14 -38.23 25.00
CA GLY A 70 11.23 -37.26 25.21
C GLY A 70 11.74 -36.66 23.92
N ILE A 71 11.92 -37.48 22.86
CA ILE A 71 12.38 -37.01 21.55
C ILE A 71 11.28 -36.18 20.85
N THR A 72 10.00 -36.54 21.00
CA THR A 72 8.90 -35.74 20.47
C THR A 72 8.87 -34.34 21.10
N VAL A 73 9.01 -34.28 22.43
CA VAL A 73 9.09 -33.00 23.16
C VAL A 73 10.30 -32.20 22.71
N LEU A 74 11.47 -32.83 22.57
CA LEU A 74 12.69 -32.19 22.08
C LEU A 74 12.50 -31.63 20.66
N ALA A 75 11.92 -32.42 19.74
CA ALA A 75 11.61 -31.95 18.38
C ALA A 75 10.70 -30.73 18.39
N LEU A 76 9.67 -30.73 19.24
CA LEU A 76 8.76 -29.59 19.42
C LEU A 76 9.51 -28.35 19.94
N LEU A 77 10.37 -28.50 20.93
CA LEU A 77 11.17 -27.39 21.48
C LEU A 77 12.14 -26.81 20.43
N ILE A 78 12.78 -27.67 19.64
CA ILE A 78 13.62 -27.23 18.52
C ILE A 78 12.79 -26.45 17.50
N TYR A 79 11.56 -26.89 17.17
CA TYR A 79 10.68 -26.18 16.24
C TYR A 79 10.23 -24.83 16.80
N ILE A 80 9.89 -24.76 18.09
CA ILE A 80 9.57 -23.49 18.75
C ILE A 80 10.77 -22.53 18.68
N ALA A 81 11.98 -23.01 18.94
CA ALA A 81 13.18 -22.19 18.80
C ALA A 81 13.39 -21.72 17.34
N ALA A 82 13.09 -22.56 16.35
CA ALA A 82 13.11 -22.18 14.95
C ALA A 82 12.14 -21.04 14.65
N LEU A 83 10.88 -21.16 15.12
CA LEU A 83 9.87 -20.12 14.97
C LEU A 83 10.27 -18.83 15.67
N MET A 84 10.81 -18.88 16.88
CA MET A 84 11.29 -17.68 17.58
C MET A 84 12.36 -16.94 16.76
N CYS A 85 13.31 -17.65 16.16
CA CYS A 85 14.32 -17.05 15.29
C CYS A 85 13.69 -16.37 14.07
N THR A 86 12.77 -17.05 13.40
CA THR A 86 12.12 -16.51 12.18
C THR A 86 11.18 -15.36 12.51
N HIS A 87 10.44 -15.38 13.61
CA HIS A 87 9.56 -14.28 14.04
C HIS A 87 10.36 -13.00 14.38
N ILE A 88 11.46 -13.13 15.13
CA ILE A 88 12.31 -11.97 15.44
C ILE A 88 12.84 -11.33 14.16
N ALA A 89 13.31 -12.13 13.20
CA ALA A 89 13.77 -11.63 11.92
C ALA A 89 12.64 -11.02 11.09
N ALA A 90 11.45 -11.66 11.07
CA ALA A 90 10.28 -11.22 10.33
C ALA A 90 9.80 -9.85 10.78
N PHE A 91 9.65 -9.62 12.08
CA PHE A 91 9.27 -8.31 12.62
C PHE A 91 10.30 -7.22 12.29
N ARG A 92 11.58 -7.55 12.28
CA ARG A 92 12.64 -6.60 11.89
C ARG A 92 12.55 -6.26 10.40
N VAL A 93 12.37 -7.25 9.54
CA VAL A 93 12.19 -7.05 8.10
C VAL A 93 10.96 -6.17 7.85
N GLN A 94 9.84 -6.47 8.49
CA GLN A 94 8.61 -5.69 8.36
C GLN A 94 8.81 -4.23 8.80
N ALA A 95 9.44 -4.01 9.94
CA ALA A 95 9.72 -2.68 10.45
C ALA A 95 10.65 -1.89 9.51
N ASN A 96 11.70 -2.53 8.99
CA ASN A 96 12.63 -1.92 8.05
C ASN A 96 11.97 -1.61 6.69
N LEU A 97 11.13 -2.52 6.17
CA LEU A 97 10.33 -2.29 4.96
C LEU A 97 9.39 -1.11 5.14
N ARG A 98 8.63 -1.05 6.23
CA ARG A 98 7.75 0.09 6.54
C ARG A 98 8.51 1.40 6.64
N SER A 99 9.62 1.39 7.39
CA SER A 99 10.46 2.58 7.55
C SER A 99 11.07 3.03 6.21
N GLY A 100 11.56 2.09 5.41
CA GLY A 100 12.08 2.37 4.07
C GLY A 100 11.02 2.94 3.13
N LEU A 101 9.82 2.33 3.11
CA LEU A 101 8.68 2.82 2.34
C LEU A 101 8.27 4.23 2.79
N MET A 102 8.13 4.48 4.11
CA MET A 102 7.75 5.79 4.61
C MET A 102 8.78 6.86 4.26
N ARG A 103 10.08 6.56 4.38
CA ARG A 103 11.14 7.49 3.94
C ARG A 103 11.04 7.77 2.45
N ARG A 104 10.80 6.74 1.62
CA ARG A 104 10.63 6.90 0.17
C ARG A 104 9.43 7.77 -0.15
N ILE A 105 8.28 7.48 0.47
CA ILE A 105 7.04 8.23 0.33
C ILE A 105 7.24 9.72 0.61
N LEU A 106 8.01 10.07 1.64
CA LEU A 106 8.31 11.47 1.99
C LEU A 106 9.20 12.19 0.95
N THR A 107 9.90 11.45 0.09
CA THR A 107 10.73 12.03 -0.99
C THR A 107 10.05 12.04 -2.35
N LEU A 108 8.84 11.47 -2.46
CA LEU A 108 8.10 11.45 -3.73
C LEU A 108 7.45 12.79 -4.01
N PRO A 109 7.26 13.14 -5.31
CA PRO A 109 6.46 14.27 -5.72
C PRO A 109 5.05 14.18 -5.16
N LEU A 110 4.47 15.32 -4.73
CA LEU A 110 3.11 15.32 -4.16
C LEU A 110 2.07 14.79 -5.12
N GLY A 111 2.24 15.00 -6.42
CA GLY A 111 1.33 14.50 -7.44
C GLY A 111 1.19 12.99 -7.53
N VAL A 112 2.16 12.22 -7.06
CA VAL A 112 2.04 10.75 -6.98
C VAL A 112 0.88 10.33 -6.06
N PHE A 113 0.52 11.15 -5.07
CA PHE A 113 -0.57 10.86 -4.13
C PHE A 113 -1.95 11.07 -4.74
N ASP A 114 -2.07 11.93 -5.75
CA ASP A 114 -3.31 12.17 -6.47
C ASP A 114 -3.54 11.09 -7.53
N GLU A 115 -2.50 10.69 -8.24
CA GLU A 115 -2.57 9.65 -9.27
C GLU A 115 -2.83 8.24 -8.71
N ASP A 116 -2.07 7.81 -7.71
CA ASP A 116 -2.12 6.44 -7.17
C ASP A 116 -3.14 6.26 -6.03
N GLY A 117 -3.65 7.35 -5.50
CA GLY A 117 -4.59 7.36 -4.38
C GLY A 117 -3.95 6.93 -3.04
N THR A 118 -4.25 7.67 -1.99
CA THR A 118 -3.73 7.39 -0.63
C THR A 118 -4.11 6.00 -0.11
N GLY A 119 -5.24 5.45 -0.58
CA GLY A 119 -5.71 4.11 -0.22
C GLY A 119 -4.79 2.98 -0.71
N LYS A 120 -4.29 3.08 -1.95
CA LYS A 120 -3.36 2.12 -2.54
C LYS A 120 -2.02 2.12 -1.80
N ILE A 121 -1.46 3.31 -1.54
CA ILE A 121 -0.21 3.46 -0.79
C ILE A 121 -0.36 2.87 0.62
N ARG A 122 -1.43 3.21 1.34
CA ARG A 122 -1.73 2.66 2.67
C ARG A 122 -1.80 1.13 2.66
N ARG A 123 -2.44 0.55 1.65
CA ARG A 123 -2.53 -0.89 1.49
C ARG A 123 -1.16 -1.52 1.30
N ILE A 124 -0.30 -0.95 0.44
CA ILE A 124 1.06 -1.46 0.22
C ILE A 124 1.88 -1.40 1.51
N VAL A 125 1.84 -0.29 2.24
CA VAL A 125 2.60 -0.12 3.49
C VAL A 125 2.13 -1.11 4.57
N ASN A 126 0.83 -1.40 4.68
CA ASN A 126 0.31 -2.27 5.73
C ASN A 126 0.25 -3.73 5.30
N GLU A 127 -0.47 -4.04 4.21
CA GLU A 127 -0.77 -5.42 3.82
C GLU A 127 0.41 -6.12 3.16
N SER A 128 1.12 -5.44 2.23
CA SER A 128 2.26 -6.08 1.56
C SER A 128 3.43 -6.33 2.53
N THR A 129 3.67 -5.42 3.49
CA THR A 129 4.70 -5.67 4.51
C THR A 129 4.31 -6.76 5.50
N ALA A 130 3.01 -6.89 5.83
CA ALA A 130 2.50 -7.97 6.67
C ALA A 130 2.60 -9.34 5.96
N ALA A 131 2.25 -9.41 4.67
CA ALA A 131 2.42 -10.63 3.88
C ALA A 131 3.89 -11.10 3.85
N THR A 132 4.84 -10.16 3.77
CA THR A 132 6.28 -10.47 3.84
C THR A 132 6.68 -11.00 5.21
N GLU A 133 6.15 -10.44 6.30
CA GLU A 133 6.36 -10.90 7.67
C GLU A 133 5.85 -12.33 7.84
N THR A 134 4.61 -12.61 7.47
CA THR A 134 3.98 -13.94 7.55
C THR A 134 4.77 -14.98 6.77
N PHE A 135 5.29 -14.63 5.61
CA PHE A 135 6.13 -15.52 4.81
C PHE A 135 7.42 -15.91 5.54
N ILE A 136 8.10 -14.94 6.16
CA ILE A 136 9.35 -15.20 6.88
C ILE A 136 9.09 -15.97 8.17
N ALA A 137 8.07 -15.57 8.93
CA ALA A 137 7.75 -16.11 10.24
C ALA A 137 7.31 -17.57 10.18
N HIS A 138 6.43 -17.92 9.24
CA HIS A 138 5.76 -19.22 9.15
C HIS A 138 6.14 -20.01 7.90
N ASN A 139 6.09 -19.41 6.72
CA ASN A 139 6.23 -20.17 5.48
C ASN A 139 7.66 -20.66 5.23
N LEU A 140 8.69 -19.89 5.62
CA LEU A 140 10.08 -20.33 5.46
C LEU A 140 10.44 -21.51 6.34
N PRO A 141 10.14 -21.54 7.67
CA PRO A 141 10.35 -22.73 8.48
C PRO A 141 9.50 -23.91 8.00
N ASP A 142 8.23 -23.70 7.62
CA ASP A 142 7.37 -24.78 7.08
C ASP A 142 7.92 -25.36 5.78
N LYS A 143 8.48 -24.54 4.90
CA LYS A 143 9.19 -25.02 3.70
C LYS A 143 10.42 -25.84 4.05
N ALA A 144 11.16 -25.46 5.08
CA ALA A 144 12.32 -26.24 5.53
C ALA A 144 11.90 -27.60 6.08
N VAL A 145 10.81 -27.67 6.87
CA VAL A 145 10.21 -28.93 7.32
C VAL A 145 9.70 -29.75 6.12
N ALA A 146 8.96 -29.12 5.21
CA ALA A 146 8.40 -29.77 4.03
C ALA A 146 9.47 -30.34 3.07
N ALA A 147 10.67 -29.75 3.04
CA ALA A 147 11.80 -30.27 2.28
C ALA A 147 12.56 -31.37 3.03
N ALA A 148 12.73 -31.23 4.36
CA ALA A 148 13.46 -32.19 5.18
C ALA A 148 12.70 -33.50 5.42
N THR A 149 11.37 -33.42 5.65
CA THR A 149 10.55 -34.61 5.96
C THR A 149 10.57 -35.68 4.84
N PRO A 150 10.42 -35.36 3.53
CA PRO A 150 10.54 -36.39 2.48
C PRO A 150 11.88 -37.09 2.47
N VAL A 151 12.99 -36.33 2.71
CA VAL A 151 14.33 -36.91 2.77
C VAL A 151 14.43 -37.91 3.93
N GLY A 152 13.95 -37.52 5.10
CA GLY A 152 13.92 -38.41 6.25
C GLY A 152 13.03 -39.65 6.03
N LEU A 153 11.87 -39.46 5.39
CA LEU A 153 10.98 -40.58 5.04
C LEU A 153 11.62 -41.55 4.03
N LEU A 154 12.32 -41.04 2.99
CA LEU A 154 13.04 -41.90 2.05
C LEU A 154 14.12 -42.72 2.74
N ILE A 155 14.84 -42.15 3.70
CA ILE A 155 15.82 -42.88 4.52
C ILE A 155 15.11 -43.99 5.29
N LEU A 156 14.00 -43.70 5.96
CA LEU A 156 13.23 -44.69 6.69
C LEU A 156 12.70 -45.81 5.77
N LEU A 157 12.14 -45.46 4.61
CA LEU A 157 11.65 -46.45 3.62
C LEU A 157 12.78 -47.36 3.13
N ALA A 158 14.00 -46.85 2.94
CA ALA A 158 15.15 -47.65 2.52
C ALA A 158 15.68 -48.56 3.63
N VAL A 159 15.66 -48.12 4.89
CA VAL A 159 16.19 -48.88 6.04
C VAL A 159 15.30 -50.06 6.42
N PHE A 160 13.97 -49.90 6.37
CA PHE A 160 13.07 -50.96 6.84
C PHE A 160 12.80 -52.05 5.80
N ASP A 161 12.18 -51.73 4.72
CA ASP A 161 11.95 -52.65 3.61
C ASP A 161 11.86 -51.84 2.31
N TRP A 162 12.99 -51.77 1.59
CA TRP A 162 13.06 -50.96 0.38
C TRP A 162 12.05 -51.39 -0.72
N LYS A 163 11.62 -52.70 -0.74
CA LYS A 163 10.63 -53.18 -1.70
C LYS A 163 9.23 -52.65 -1.42
N MET A 164 8.80 -52.70 -0.15
CA MET A 164 7.56 -52.07 0.32
C MET A 164 7.62 -50.58 0.15
N GLY A 165 8.79 -49.95 0.48
CA GLY A 165 9.03 -48.54 0.29
C GLY A 165 8.83 -48.11 -1.18
N LEU A 166 9.38 -48.85 -2.15
CA LEU A 166 9.20 -48.57 -3.57
C LEU A 166 7.72 -48.62 -3.98
N ILE A 167 6.96 -49.60 -3.49
CA ILE A 167 5.53 -49.73 -3.79
C ILE A 167 4.78 -48.52 -3.28
N CYS A 168 5.07 -48.02 -2.07
CA CYS A 168 4.47 -46.82 -1.50
C CYS A 168 4.88 -45.52 -2.23
N LEU A 169 6.09 -45.50 -2.82
CA LEU A 169 6.57 -44.33 -3.57
C LEU A 169 5.90 -44.16 -4.92
N ILE A 170 5.45 -45.23 -5.57
CA ILE A 170 4.81 -45.16 -6.90
C ILE A 170 3.65 -44.14 -6.91
N PRO A 171 2.58 -44.27 -6.09
CA PRO A 171 1.48 -43.33 -6.10
C PRO A 171 1.89 -41.93 -5.61
N ALA A 172 2.89 -41.85 -4.72
CA ALA A 172 3.43 -40.57 -4.26
C ALA A 172 4.14 -39.81 -5.40
N LEU A 173 4.96 -40.48 -6.22
CA LEU A 173 5.62 -39.89 -7.38
C LEU A 173 4.61 -39.47 -8.46
N ILE A 174 3.61 -40.31 -8.73
CA ILE A 174 2.53 -39.96 -9.67
C ILE A 174 1.76 -38.73 -9.17
N SER A 175 1.43 -38.70 -7.89
CA SER A 175 0.78 -37.56 -7.25
C SER A 175 1.63 -36.28 -7.38
N PHE A 176 2.95 -36.38 -7.13
CA PHE A 176 3.87 -35.26 -7.31
C PHE A 176 3.90 -34.75 -8.76
N GLY A 177 3.84 -35.65 -9.74
CA GLY A 177 3.73 -35.31 -11.18
C GLY A 177 2.45 -34.46 -11.45
N PHE A 178 1.29 -34.86 -10.92
CA PHE A 178 0.06 -34.09 -11.05
C PHE A 178 0.17 -32.74 -10.35
N MET A 179 0.80 -32.67 -9.18
CA MET A 179 1.06 -31.40 -8.47
C MET A 179 1.92 -30.47 -9.33
N MET A 180 3.00 -30.97 -9.92
CA MET A 180 3.86 -30.15 -10.79
C MET A 180 3.14 -29.67 -12.05
N SER A 181 2.17 -30.41 -12.57
CA SER A 181 1.35 -29.97 -13.72
C SER A 181 0.45 -28.76 -13.38
N MET A 182 0.15 -28.53 -12.10
CA MET A 182 -0.60 -27.37 -11.63
C MET A 182 0.29 -26.15 -11.40
N MET A 183 1.63 -26.30 -11.42
CA MET A 183 2.61 -25.23 -11.16
C MET A 183 3.26 -24.78 -12.47
N GLY A 184 2.53 -24.11 -13.37
CA GLY A 184 3.04 -23.65 -14.66
C GLY A 184 2.83 -22.17 -14.92
N LYS A 185 3.35 -21.64 -16.05
CA LYS A 185 3.14 -20.24 -16.47
C LYS A 185 1.66 -19.86 -16.52
N ASN A 186 0.82 -20.77 -17.03
CA ASN A 186 -0.64 -20.56 -17.08
C ASN A 186 -1.25 -20.34 -15.70
N MET A 187 -0.70 -20.97 -14.65
CA MET A 187 -1.16 -20.77 -13.27
C MET A 187 -0.78 -19.38 -12.75
N GLN A 188 0.44 -18.91 -13.04
CA GLN A 188 0.88 -17.58 -12.65
C GLN A 188 0.04 -16.49 -13.31
N GLU A 189 -0.30 -16.66 -14.60
CA GLU A 189 -1.19 -15.74 -15.33
C GLU A 189 -2.59 -15.73 -14.71
N LYS A 190 -3.15 -16.91 -14.43
CA LYS A 190 -4.47 -17.04 -13.79
C LYS A 190 -4.50 -16.48 -12.36
N MET A 191 -3.42 -16.64 -11.61
CA MET A 191 -3.31 -16.02 -10.28
C MET A 191 -3.21 -14.50 -10.37
N ALA A 192 -2.51 -13.95 -11.37
CA ALA A 192 -2.47 -12.51 -11.61
C ALA A 192 -3.86 -11.97 -12.00
N GLU A 193 -4.61 -12.67 -12.85
CA GLU A 193 -6.01 -12.34 -13.17
C GLU A 193 -6.88 -12.34 -11.91
N TYR A 194 -6.71 -13.33 -11.02
CA TYR A 194 -7.41 -13.41 -9.75
C TYR A 194 -7.15 -12.20 -8.86
N GLN A 195 -5.88 -11.85 -8.68
CA GLN A 195 -5.51 -10.71 -7.84
C GLN A 195 -6.07 -9.40 -8.41
N ASN A 196 -6.04 -9.23 -9.74
CA ASN A 196 -6.62 -8.06 -10.39
C ASN A 196 -8.15 -8.00 -10.23
N ALA A 197 -8.84 -9.14 -10.40
CA ALA A 197 -10.29 -9.22 -10.22
C ALA A 197 -10.69 -8.94 -8.76
N LEU A 198 -9.93 -9.46 -7.79
CA LEU A 198 -10.15 -9.20 -6.36
C LEU A 198 -9.91 -7.73 -6.01
N GLU A 199 -8.88 -7.10 -6.59
CA GLU A 199 -8.58 -5.67 -6.40
C GLU A 199 -9.70 -4.80 -6.96
N SER A 200 -10.18 -5.09 -8.17
CA SER A 200 -11.29 -4.38 -8.81
C SER A 200 -12.56 -4.52 -8.00
N MET A 201 -12.91 -5.72 -7.55
CA MET A 201 -14.07 -5.97 -6.70
C MET A 201 -13.98 -5.23 -5.36
N SER A 202 -12.80 -5.22 -4.72
CA SER A 202 -12.58 -4.52 -3.45
C SER A 202 -12.69 -3.00 -3.60
N SER A 203 -12.22 -2.44 -4.72
CA SER A 203 -12.33 -1.02 -5.05
C SER A 203 -13.79 -0.62 -5.22
N GLU A 204 -14.54 -1.33 -6.06
CA GLU A 204 -15.97 -1.07 -6.30
C GLU A 204 -16.81 -1.29 -5.03
N ALA A 205 -16.47 -2.28 -4.20
CA ALA A 205 -17.14 -2.48 -2.91
C ALA A 205 -16.95 -1.28 -1.97
N THR A 206 -15.76 -0.68 -1.97
CA THR A 206 -15.48 0.52 -1.17
C THR A 206 -16.28 1.72 -1.67
N GLU A 207 -16.37 1.89 -3.00
CA GLU A 207 -17.19 2.93 -3.61
C GLU A 207 -18.67 2.73 -3.32
N TYR A 208 -19.15 1.48 -3.41
CA TYR A 208 -20.52 1.11 -3.05
C TYR A 208 -20.83 1.51 -1.59
N VAL A 209 -19.99 1.14 -0.64
CA VAL A 209 -20.20 1.45 0.78
C VAL A 209 -20.25 2.97 1.01
N ARG A 210 -19.39 3.73 0.33
CA ARG A 210 -19.42 5.21 0.37
C ARG A 210 -20.72 5.76 -0.22
N GLY A 211 -21.27 5.13 -1.25
CA GLY A 211 -22.52 5.52 -1.91
C GLY A 211 -23.81 5.08 -1.20
N VAL A 212 -23.72 4.19 -0.18
CA VAL A 212 -24.91 3.67 0.54
C VAL A 212 -25.86 4.77 1.05
N PRO A 213 -25.39 5.89 1.63
CA PRO A 213 -26.27 6.97 2.05
C PRO A 213 -27.12 7.53 0.91
N VAL A 214 -26.49 7.74 -0.27
CA VAL A 214 -27.17 8.23 -1.48
C VAL A 214 -28.22 7.21 -1.94
N VAL A 215 -27.84 5.93 -2.02
CA VAL A 215 -28.75 4.83 -2.41
C VAL A 215 -29.98 4.77 -1.51
N LYS A 216 -29.78 4.89 -0.18
CA LYS A 216 -30.87 4.87 0.79
C LYS A 216 -31.81 6.06 0.66
N VAL A 217 -31.27 7.27 0.47
CA VAL A 217 -32.05 8.50 0.32
C VAL A 217 -32.93 8.45 -0.93
N PHE A 218 -32.40 7.93 -2.02
CA PHE A 218 -33.12 7.84 -3.29
C PHE A 218 -33.93 6.54 -3.47
N GLY A 219 -34.04 5.70 -2.45
CA GLY A 219 -34.81 4.45 -2.46
C GLY A 219 -34.36 3.43 -3.49
N GLN A 220 -33.09 3.52 -3.92
CA GLN A 220 -32.52 2.62 -4.92
C GLN A 220 -32.12 1.28 -4.30
N SER A 221 -32.18 0.22 -5.09
CA SER A 221 -31.76 -1.12 -4.68
C SER A 221 -30.28 -1.38 -4.99
N VAL A 222 -29.75 -2.48 -4.45
CA VAL A 222 -28.38 -2.98 -4.77
C VAL A 222 -28.16 -3.14 -6.27
N HIS A 223 -29.22 -3.41 -7.05
CA HIS A 223 -29.15 -3.52 -8.52
C HIS A 223 -28.85 -2.19 -9.23
N SER A 224 -29.00 -1.05 -8.55
CA SER A 224 -28.64 0.27 -9.10
C SER A 224 -27.11 0.42 -9.26
N PHE A 225 -26.33 -0.38 -8.54
CA PHE A 225 -24.87 -0.44 -8.70
C PHE A 225 -24.46 -1.54 -9.69
N ARG A 226 -24.83 -1.33 -10.94
CA ARG A 226 -24.59 -2.26 -12.04
C ARG A 226 -23.11 -2.66 -12.15
N ARG A 227 -22.19 -1.71 -12.00
CA ARG A 227 -20.73 -1.96 -12.06
C ARG A 227 -20.26 -2.93 -10.97
N PHE A 228 -20.71 -2.75 -9.72
CA PHE A 228 -20.34 -3.65 -8.63
C PHE A 228 -20.87 -5.06 -8.84
N LYS A 229 -22.11 -5.18 -9.33
CA LYS A 229 -22.69 -6.48 -9.69
C LYS A 229 -21.90 -7.15 -10.82
N GLU A 230 -21.56 -6.41 -11.87
CA GLU A 230 -20.75 -6.92 -12.99
C GLU A 230 -19.37 -7.40 -12.51
N MET A 231 -18.73 -6.72 -11.52
CA MET A 231 -17.47 -7.18 -10.92
C MET A 231 -17.65 -8.47 -10.11
N ILE A 232 -18.74 -8.59 -9.32
CA ILE A 232 -19.04 -9.82 -8.57
C ILE A 232 -19.29 -10.98 -9.55
N ASP A 233 -20.10 -10.78 -10.57
CA ASP A 233 -20.41 -11.80 -11.56
C ASP A 233 -19.14 -12.21 -12.35
N GLY A 234 -18.30 -11.23 -12.71
CA GLY A 234 -16.99 -11.46 -13.34
C GLY A 234 -16.05 -12.27 -12.46
N PHE A 235 -15.94 -11.93 -11.18
CA PHE A 235 -15.15 -12.71 -10.22
C PHE A 235 -15.71 -14.13 -10.04
N GLY A 236 -17.03 -14.26 -9.92
CA GLY A 236 -17.69 -15.57 -9.81
C GLY A 236 -17.45 -16.47 -11.04
N LYS A 237 -17.50 -15.90 -12.24
CA LYS A 237 -17.16 -16.61 -13.49
C LYS A 237 -15.71 -17.04 -13.49
N TRP A 238 -14.79 -16.14 -13.17
CA TRP A 238 -13.37 -16.44 -13.07
C TRP A 238 -13.10 -17.56 -12.06
N ALA A 239 -13.65 -17.45 -10.83
CA ALA A 239 -13.48 -18.45 -9.78
C ALA A 239 -14.00 -19.84 -10.21
N THR A 240 -15.11 -19.86 -10.93
CA THR A 240 -15.69 -21.10 -11.48
C THR A 240 -14.77 -21.69 -12.55
N GLU A 241 -14.30 -20.91 -13.51
CA GLU A 241 -13.39 -21.36 -14.57
C GLU A 241 -12.07 -21.90 -13.99
N TYR A 242 -11.49 -21.16 -13.02
CA TYR A 242 -10.28 -21.58 -12.30
C TYR A 242 -10.47 -22.90 -11.56
N THR A 243 -11.55 -23.03 -10.81
CA THR A 243 -11.87 -24.26 -10.06
C THR A 243 -12.09 -25.45 -11.01
N LEU A 244 -12.80 -25.23 -12.13
CA LEU A 244 -13.02 -26.28 -13.14
C LEU A 244 -11.74 -26.68 -13.86
N MET A 245 -10.83 -25.74 -14.12
CA MET A 245 -9.51 -26.02 -14.70
C MET A 245 -8.69 -26.91 -13.76
N LEU A 246 -8.67 -26.62 -12.47
CA LEU A 246 -7.92 -27.37 -11.47
C LEU A 246 -8.58 -28.70 -11.07
N ARG A 247 -9.89 -28.88 -11.32
CA ARG A 247 -10.64 -30.05 -10.85
C ARG A 247 -9.98 -31.38 -11.22
N LYS A 248 -9.61 -31.55 -12.49
CA LYS A 248 -9.03 -32.82 -12.95
C LYS A 248 -7.65 -33.12 -12.34
N PRO A 249 -6.65 -32.21 -12.43
CA PRO A 249 -5.34 -32.49 -11.86
C PRO A 249 -5.37 -32.56 -10.33
N MET A 250 -6.20 -31.75 -9.65
CA MET A 250 -6.34 -31.78 -8.20
C MET A 250 -7.01 -33.06 -7.71
N THR A 251 -8.07 -33.54 -8.41
CA THR A 251 -8.69 -34.83 -8.10
C THR A 251 -7.71 -35.97 -8.32
N ALA A 252 -6.95 -35.98 -9.43
CA ALA A 252 -5.91 -36.97 -9.68
C ALA A 252 -4.81 -36.96 -8.61
N PHE A 253 -4.32 -35.75 -8.23
CA PHE A 253 -3.37 -35.58 -7.12
C PHE A 253 -3.91 -36.22 -5.82
N MET A 254 -5.12 -35.81 -5.39
CA MET A 254 -5.73 -36.28 -4.16
C MET A 254 -6.01 -37.78 -4.20
N THR A 255 -6.43 -38.34 -5.35
CA THR A 255 -6.67 -39.76 -5.50
C THR A 255 -5.37 -40.55 -5.39
N CYS A 256 -4.33 -40.11 -6.12
CA CYS A 256 -3.04 -40.80 -6.10
C CYS A 256 -2.36 -40.75 -4.74
N ILE A 257 -2.37 -39.60 -4.05
CA ILE A 257 -1.72 -39.49 -2.74
C ILE A 257 -2.43 -40.32 -1.66
N ASN A 258 -3.76 -40.45 -1.73
CA ASN A 258 -4.52 -41.30 -0.82
C ASN A 258 -4.48 -42.79 -1.23
N ALA A 259 -4.11 -43.11 -2.47
CA ALA A 259 -3.94 -44.47 -2.93
C ALA A 259 -2.69 -45.15 -2.34
N VAL A 260 -1.77 -44.43 -1.68
CA VAL A 260 -0.54 -45.00 -1.07
C VAL A 260 -0.90 -46.17 -0.14
N PHE A 261 -1.97 -46.04 0.64
CA PHE A 261 -2.46 -47.14 1.49
C PHE A 261 -2.95 -48.37 0.68
N ALA A 262 -3.66 -48.18 -0.42
CA ALA A 262 -4.12 -49.27 -1.27
C ALA A 262 -2.94 -50.02 -1.92
N PHE A 263 -1.90 -49.26 -2.34
CA PHE A 263 -0.67 -49.86 -2.87
C PHE A 263 0.09 -50.62 -1.80
N LEU A 264 0.11 -50.14 -0.54
CA LEU A 264 0.68 -50.88 0.58
C LEU A 264 -0.03 -52.23 0.79
N VAL A 265 -1.37 -52.24 0.81
CA VAL A 265 -2.17 -53.45 0.97
C VAL A 265 -1.91 -54.42 -0.20
N PHE A 266 -1.85 -53.91 -1.42
CA PHE A 266 -1.54 -54.71 -2.61
C PHE A 266 -0.12 -55.31 -2.51
N GLY A 267 0.88 -54.55 -2.13
CA GLY A 267 2.26 -55.03 -1.89
C GLY A 267 2.31 -56.09 -0.79
N ALA A 268 1.61 -55.85 0.32
CA ALA A 268 1.50 -56.83 1.39
C ALA A 268 0.93 -58.17 0.90
N PHE A 269 -0.10 -58.12 0.04
CA PHE A 269 -0.70 -59.32 -0.54
C PHE A 269 0.25 -60.09 -1.49
N ILE A 270 1.05 -59.36 -2.28
CA ILE A 270 2.07 -59.95 -3.14
C ILE A 270 3.14 -60.68 -2.32
N PHE A 271 3.67 -60.04 -1.28
CA PHE A 271 4.74 -60.62 -0.48
C PHE A 271 4.25 -61.72 0.47
N ALA A 272 2.99 -61.72 0.88
CA ALA A 272 2.37 -62.80 1.65
C ALA A 272 2.29 -64.13 0.88
N LYS A 273 2.35 -64.14 -0.47
CA LYS A 273 2.40 -65.37 -1.27
C LYS A 273 3.64 -66.22 -0.97
N GLY A 274 4.75 -65.63 -0.50
CA GLY A 274 5.96 -66.33 -0.09
C GLY A 274 5.91 -66.91 1.33
N GLY A 275 4.77 -66.77 2.02
CA GLY A 275 4.59 -67.11 3.42
C GLY A 275 4.50 -65.87 4.32
N ILE A 276 3.69 -65.95 5.36
CA ILE A 276 3.53 -64.84 6.34
C ILE A 276 4.61 -65.00 7.40
N THR A 277 5.62 -64.13 7.37
CA THR A 277 6.69 -64.06 8.37
C THR A 277 6.42 -62.95 9.38
N SER A 278 6.94 -63.05 10.60
CA SER A 278 6.87 -61.99 11.61
C SER A 278 7.46 -60.67 11.10
N ASP A 279 8.52 -60.74 10.30
CA ASP A 279 9.17 -59.52 9.71
C ASP A 279 8.24 -58.86 8.66
N LEU A 280 7.50 -59.64 7.84
CA LEU A 280 6.52 -59.08 6.93
C LEU A 280 5.40 -58.36 7.70
N ILE A 281 4.89 -58.94 8.76
CA ILE A 281 3.85 -58.31 9.61
C ILE A 281 4.40 -56.99 10.18
N LEU A 282 5.59 -57.00 10.73
CA LEU A 282 6.23 -55.83 11.31
C LEU A 282 6.39 -54.70 10.28
N ASN A 283 6.87 -55.02 9.06
CA ASN A 283 7.03 -54.05 8.01
C ASN A 283 5.69 -53.47 7.54
N ILE A 284 4.67 -54.29 7.39
CA ILE A 284 3.31 -53.81 7.07
C ILE A 284 2.80 -52.86 8.12
N MET A 285 2.89 -53.21 9.41
CA MET A 285 2.45 -52.37 10.52
C MET A 285 3.18 -51.04 10.53
N TYR A 286 4.51 -51.06 10.31
CA TYR A 286 5.30 -49.86 10.22
C TYR A 286 4.85 -48.95 9.08
N TYR A 287 4.67 -49.48 7.88
CA TYR A 287 4.22 -48.71 6.72
C TYR A 287 2.82 -48.17 6.88
N ILE A 288 1.91 -48.84 7.57
CA ILE A 288 0.58 -48.31 7.94
C ILE A 288 0.71 -47.05 8.76
N ILE A 289 1.67 -46.99 9.68
CA ILE A 289 1.88 -45.84 10.57
C ILE A 289 2.57 -44.67 9.85
N VAL A 290 3.50 -44.97 8.92
CA VAL A 290 4.34 -43.94 8.26
C VAL A 290 3.66 -43.35 7.01
N THR A 291 2.83 -44.14 6.28
CA THR A 291 2.21 -43.66 5.04
C THR A 291 1.35 -42.41 5.16
N PRO A 292 0.57 -42.17 6.24
CA PRO A 292 -0.15 -40.90 6.43
C PRO A 292 0.77 -39.68 6.47
N LEU A 293 2.00 -39.84 6.95
CA LEU A 293 2.97 -38.76 6.99
C LEU A 293 3.43 -38.34 5.58
N LEU A 294 3.55 -39.27 4.63
CA LEU A 294 3.79 -38.99 3.21
C LEU A 294 2.66 -38.11 2.63
N THR A 295 1.41 -38.50 2.88
CA THR A 295 0.22 -37.77 2.41
C THR A 295 0.22 -36.33 2.94
N VAL A 296 0.40 -36.15 4.24
CA VAL A 296 0.43 -34.84 4.90
C VAL A 296 1.57 -33.98 4.34
N THR A 297 2.76 -34.56 4.17
CA THR A 297 3.94 -33.82 3.70
C THR A 297 3.77 -33.36 2.26
N LEU A 298 3.33 -34.21 1.34
CA LEU A 298 3.10 -33.84 -0.06
C LEU A 298 1.98 -32.80 -0.19
N THR A 299 0.94 -32.91 0.63
CA THR A 299 -0.12 -31.91 0.68
C THR A 299 0.41 -30.55 1.14
N LYS A 300 1.25 -30.50 2.21
CA LYS A 300 1.90 -29.26 2.64
C LYS A 300 2.78 -28.64 1.54
N ILE A 301 3.53 -29.44 0.80
CA ILE A 301 4.35 -28.96 -0.32
C ILE A 301 3.45 -28.34 -1.40
N ALA A 302 2.33 -28.98 -1.74
CA ALA A 302 1.39 -28.48 -2.74
C ALA A 302 0.85 -27.09 -2.39
N TYR A 303 0.43 -26.87 -1.14
CA TYR A 303 -0.09 -25.58 -0.69
C TYR A 303 0.99 -24.52 -0.44
N SER A 304 2.26 -24.89 -0.24
CA SER A 304 3.35 -23.91 0.00
C SER A 304 3.63 -23.01 -1.20
N GLY A 305 3.30 -23.43 -2.42
CA GLY A 305 3.47 -22.65 -3.65
C GLY A 305 2.55 -21.42 -3.72
N GLU A 306 1.32 -21.53 -3.23
CA GLU A 306 0.36 -20.42 -3.21
C GLU A 306 0.86 -19.28 -2.33
N GLN A 307 1.39 -19.58 -1.16
CA GLN A 307 1.94 -18.58 -0.23
C GLN A 307 3.15 -17.85 -0.81
N GLU A 308 3.94 -18.51 -1.65
CA GLU A 308 5.07 -17.88 -2.33
C GLU A 308 4.61 -16.84 -3.35
N MET A 309 3.53 -17.11 -4.07
CA MET A 309 2.95 -16.15 -5.02
C MET A 309 2.46 -14.89 -4.32
N VAL A 310 1.86 -15.02 -3.13
CA VAL A 310 1.39 -13.87 -2.33
C VAL A 310 2.54 -12.95 -1.95
N VAL A 311 3.68 -13.49 -1.48
CA VAL A 311 4.83 -12.64 -1.11
C VAL A 311 5.53 -12.04 -2.33
N VAL A 312 5.58 -12.76 -3.46
CA VAL A 312 6.11 -12.23 -4.72
C VAL A 312 5.31 -11.02 -5.18
N ASP A 313 3.98 -11.10 -5.17
CA ASP A 313 3.10 -9.97 -5.49
C ASP A 313 3.29 -8.81 -4.49
N ALA A 314 3.33 -9.11 -3.20
CA ALA A 314 3.55 -8.12 -2.15
C ALA A 314 4.86 -7.35 -2.34
N LEU A 315 5.98 -8.05 -2.60
CA LEU A 315 7.28 -7.44 -2.85
C LEU A 315 7.30 -6.66 -4.17
N SER A 316 6.63 -7.14 -5.22
CA SER A 316 6.49 -6.42 -6.48
C SER A 316 5.78 -5.07 -6.31
N ARG A 317 4.71 -5.03 -5.49
CA ARG A 317 4.00 -3.79 -5.14
C ARG A 317 4.87 -2.82 -4.35
N ILE A 318 5.63 -3.33 -3.37
CA ILE A 318 6.61 -2.53 -2.62
C ILE A 318 7.65 -1.95 -3.58
N GLU A 319 8.19 -2.77 -4.47
CA GLU A 319 9.20 -2.36 -5.44
C GLU A 319 8.68 -1.28 -6.41
N THR A 320 7.38 -1.31 -6.75
CA THR A 320 6.74 -0.28 -7.58
C THR A 320 6.89 1.11 -6.94
N ILE A 321 6.60 1.24 -5.63
CA ILE A 321 6.78 2.52 -4.91
C ILE A 321 8.26 2.88 -4.79
N MET A 322 9.11 1.90 -4.48
CA MET A 322 10.54 2.14 -4.30
C MET A 322 11.24 2.59 -5.59
N LYS A 323 10.70 2.25 -6.77
CA LYS A 323 11.22 2.63 -8.09
C LYS A 323 10.70 3.97 -8.61
N ILE A 324 9.67 4.56 -7.99
CA ILE A 324 9.23 5.90 -8.39
C ILE A 324 10.39 6.86 -8.12
N GLU A 325 10.86 7.54 -9.13
CA GLU A 325 11.97 8.48 -9.00
C GLU A 325 11.52 9.71 -8.19
N PRO A 326 12.27 10.14 -7.16
CA PRO A 326 12.00 11.41 -6.49
C PRO A 326 12.28 12.54 -7.47
N LEU A 327 11.78 13.74 -7.15
CA LEU A 327 12.21 14.93 -7.88
C LEU A 327 13.73 15.05 -7.79
N THR A 328 14.36 15.37 -8.92
CA THR A 328 15.83 15.52 -8.96
C THR A 328 16.24 16.64 -8.02
N GLU A 329 16.96 16.31 -6.96
CA GLU A 329 17.52 17.33 -6.08
C GLU A 329 18.71 17.99 -6.75
N SER A 330 18.73 19.32 -6.72
CA SER A 330 19.87 20.07 -7.19
C SER A 330 21.02 20.00 -6.21
N THR A 331 22.21 19.75 -6.71
CA THR A 331 23.47 19.91 -5.97
C THR A 331 23.90 21.38 -5.88
N GLU A 332 23.29 22.26 -6.71
CA GLU A 332 23.53 23.69 -6.68
C GLU A 332 22.82 24.30 -5.47
N GLN A 333 23.51 25.10 -4.67
CA GLN A 333 22.91 25.85 -3.56
C GLN A 333 22.35 27.21 -4.03
N ALA A 334 21.73 27.23 -5.22
CA ALA A 334 21.12 28.45 -5.73
C ALA A 334 19.89 28.82 -4.87
N GLY A 335 19.75 30.08 -4.55
CA GLY A 335 18.57 30.65 -3.89
C GLY A 335 17.96 31.75 -4.76
N PRO A 336 16.63 32.00 -4.65
CA PRO A 336 15.98 33.10 -5.34
C PRO A 336 16.61 34.44 -5.00
N GLN A 337 16.74 35.34 -5.99
CA GLN A 337 17.26 36.69 -5.75
C GLN A 337 16.16 37.64 -5.25
N ASP A 338 14.92 37.39 -5.65
CA ASP A 338 13.72 38.09 -5.23
C ASP A 338 12.52 37.12 -5.20
N ASN A 339 11.30 37.62 -5.05
CA ASN A 339 10.08 36.82 -4.96
C ASN A 339 9.25 36.86 -6.25
N SER A 340 9.87 37.20 -7.39
CA SER A 340 9.21 37.14 -8.70
C SER A 340 9.07 35.70 -9.16
N VAL A 341 7.99 35.43 -9.92
CA VAL A 341 7.74 34.09 -10.50
C VAL A 341 7.56 34.25 -12.00
N THR A 342 8.29 33.46 -12.80
CA THR A 342 8.21 33.50 -14.25
C THR A 342 8.04 32.07 -14.78
N LEU A 343 7.02 31.88 -15.63
CA LEU A 343 6.79 30.68 -16.41
C LEU A 343 7.13 30.99 -17.86
N GLU A 344 8.01 30.21 -18.49
CA GLU A 344 8.47 30.38 -19.87
C GLU A 344 8.25 29.10 -20.65
N HIS A 345 7.31 29.10 -21.60
CA HIS A 345 6.95 27.99 -22.48
C HIS A 345 6.65 26.70 -21.69
N VAL A 346 5.90 26.81 -20.57
CA VAL A 346 5.65 25.71 -19.67
C VAL A 346 4.54 24.79 -20.21
N SER A 347 4.89 23.52 -20.42
CA SER A 347 3.93 22.46 -20.72
C SER A 347 4.04 21.32 -19.73
N TYR A 348 2.90 20.71 -19.39
CA TYR A 348 2.84 19.56 -18.50
C TYR A 348 1.71 18.59 -18.88
N ARG A 349 2.04 17.30 -18.87
CA ARG A 349 1.10 16.20 -19.10
C ARG A 349 1.13 15.19 -17.96
N TYR A 350 -0.04 14.88 -17.40
CA TYR A 350 -0.17 13.80 -16.42
C TYR A 350 0.17 12.46 -17.09
N LYS A 351 0.71 11.51 -16.30
CA LYS A 351 1.29 10.25 -16.79
C LYS A 351 0.17 9.54 -17.52
N ASP A 352 -0.70 9.16 -17.70
CA ASP A 352 -1.66 8.39 -18.52
C ASP A 352 -2.63 9.28 -19.33
N ALA A 353 -2.41 10.61 -19.34
CA ALA A 353 -3.23 11.54 -20.11
C ALA A 353 -2.81 11.58 -21.60
N GLN A 354 -3.80 11.75 -22.47
CA GLN A 354 -3.56 11.89 -23.92
C GLN A 354 -3.27 13.35 -24.34
N THR A 355 -3.71 14.31 -23.52
CA THR A 355 -3.57 15.74 -23.76
C THR A 355 -2.79 16.40 -22.63
N ASP A 356 -2.18 17.55 -22.93
CA ASP A 356 -1.51 18.37 -21.93
C ASP A 356 -2.54 19.00 -20.99
N ALA A 357 -2.24 19.02 -19.71
CA ALA A 357 -3.04 19.74 -18.72
C ALA A 357 -2.71 21.24 -18.72
N VAL A 358 -1.48 21.56 -19.18
CA VAL A 358 -0.95 22.90 -19.35
C VAL A 358 -0.09 22.89 -20.61
N HIS A 359 -0.30 23.85 -21.52
CA HIS A 359 0.37 23.93 -22.80
C HIS A 359 0.91 25.35 -23.06
N ASP A 360 2.20 25.46 -23.34
CA ASP A 360 2.93 26.70 -23.69
C ASP A 360 2.60 27.92 -22.81
N LEU A 361 2.47 27.71 -21.48
CA LEU A 361 2.15 28.79 -20.56
C LEU A 361 3.30 29.78 -20.43
N ASN A 362 2.97 31.08 -20.61
CA ASN A 362 3.85 32.20 -20.40
C ASN A 362 3.21 33.18 -19.41
N ILE A 363 3.71 33.19 -18.16
CA ILE A 363 3.18 34.02 -17.06
C ILE A 363 4.36 34.75 -16.38
N ARG A 364 4.17 36.04 -16.05
CA ARG A 364 5.12 36.81 -15.27
C ARG A 364 4.42 37.44 -14.08
N ILE A 365 5.02 37.30 -12.89
CA ILE A 365 4.52 37.80 -11.63
C ILE A 365 5.67 38.54 -10.96
N GLY A 366 5.52 39.82 -10.75
CA GLY A 366 6.51 40.65 -10.06
C GLY A 366 6.55 40.36 -8.56
N SER A 367 7.67 40.69 -7.92
CA SER A 367 7.79 40.56 -6.47
C SER A 367 6.79 41.49 -5.76
N GLY A 368 5.94 40.93 -4.90
CA GLY A 368 4.88 41.65 -4.20
C GLY A 368 3.59 41.86 -5.02
N GLU A 369 3.50 41.37 -6.25
CA GLU A 369 2.27 41.41 -7.05
C GLU A 369 1.25 40.36 -6.57
N HIS A 370 -0.02 40.73 -6.67
CA HIS A 370 -1.15 39.85 -6.45
C HIS A 370 -1.80 39.49 -7.79
N ILE A 371 -1.71 38.22 -8.17
CA ILE A 371 -2.33 37.74 -9.42
C ILE A 371 -3.43 36.74 -9.15
N ALA A 372 -4.38 36.66 -10.08
CA ALA A 372 -5.43 35.66 -10.06
C ALA A 372 -5.37 34.76 -11.31
N LEU A 373 -5.52 33.45 -11.11
CA LEU A 373 -5.75 32.46 -12.13
C LEU A 373 -7.26 32.15 -12.17
N VAL A 374 -7.93 32.49 -13.25
CA VAL A 374 -9.36 32.28 -13.45
C VAL A 374 -9.62 31.47 -14.73
N GLY A 375 -10.81 30.91 -14.89
CA GLY A 375 -11.17 30.16 -16.10
C GLY A 375 -12.08 28.97 -15.78
N PRO A 376 -12.54 28.24 -16.79
CA PRO A 376 -13.41 27.09 -16.61
C PRO A 376 -12.74 25.97 -15.80
N SER A 377 -13.56 25.04 -15.29
CA SER A 377 -13.06 23.82 -14.63
C SER A 377 -12.26 23.00 -15.66
N GLY A 378 -11.11 22.46 -15.24
CA GLY A 378 -10.20 21.75 -16.16
C GLY A 378 -9.29 22.65 -16.99
N GLY A 379 -9.35 23.99 -16.88
CA GLY A 379 -8.52 24.93 -17.65
C GLY A 379 -7.04 24.98 -17.25
N GLY A 380 -6.53 24.13 -16.33
CA GLY A 380 -5.12 24.06 -15.94
C GLY A 380 -4.71 24.93 -14.74
N LYS A 381 -5.65 25.64 -14.08
CA LYS A 381 -5.34 26.58 -12.97
C LYS A 381 -4.62 25.93 -11.79
N THR A 382 -5.19 24.87 -11.23
CA THR A 382 -4.61 24.13 -10.09
C THR A 382 -3.27 23.51 -10.50
N THR A 383 -3.20 22.88 -11.66
CA THR A 383 -1.96 22.31 -12.20
C THR A 383 -0.86 23.37 -12.33
N THR A 384 -1.18 24.58 -12.80
CA THR A 384 -0.21 25.70 -12.88
C THR A 384 0.33 26.09 -11.51
N ALA A 385 -0.54 26.18 -10.49
CA ALA A 385 -0.13 26.49 -9.12
C ALA A 385 0.73 25.39 -8.50
N GLU A 386 0.40 24.13 -8.76
CA GLU A 386 1.14 22.95 -8.32
C GLU A 386 2.53 22.87 -9.00
N LEU A 387 2.63 23.23 -10.27
CA LEU A 387 3.89 23.32 -10.98
C LEU A 387 4.79 24.43 -10.41
N ILE A 388 4.24 25.59 -10.04
CA ILE A 388 4.99 26.67 -9.38
C ILE A 388 5.54 26.20 -8.02
N ALA A 389 4.74 25.43 -7.27
CA ALA A 389 5.16 24.82 -6.02
C ALA A 389 6.09 23.60 -6.21
N ARG A 390 6.38 23.23 -7.45
CA ARG A 390 7.17 22.04 -7.81
C ARG A 390 6.63 20.75 -7.19
N PHE A 391 5.30 20.55 -7.22
CA PHE A 391 4.71 19.25 -6.90
C PHE A 391 4.99 18.22 -8.00
N PHE A 392 5.26 18.71 -9.20
CA PHE A 392 5.73 18.00 -10.39
C PHE A 392 6.83 18.80 -11.06
N ASP A 393 7.70 18.16 -11.82
CA ASP A 393 8.57 18.85 -12.78
C ASP A 393 7.84 19.03 -14.12
N VAL A 394 8.06 20.17 -14.78
CA VAL A 394 7.47 20.48 -16.09
C VAL A 394 7.96 19.49 -17.16
N THR A 395 7.11 19.17 -18.14
CA THR A 395 7.49 18.36 -19.30
C THR A 395 8.37 19.16 -20.25
N GLU A 396 8.01 20.43 -20.50
CA GLU A 396 8.74 21.37 -21.32
C GLU A 396 8.75 22.75 -20.68
N GLY A 397 9.73 23.58 -21.03
CA GLY A 397 9.87 24.94 -20.51
C GLY A 397 10.56 25.04 -19.15
N TYR A 398 10.41 26.21 -18.54
CA TYR A 398 11.09 26.58 -17.29
C TYR A 398 10.17 27.38 -16.37
N ILE A 399 10.25 27.10 -15.07
CA ILE A 399 9.66 27.94 -14.02
C ILE A 399 10.81 28.51 -13.21
N ARG A 400 10.83 29.84 -13.02
CA ARG A 400 11.87 30.52 -12.26
C ARG A 400 11.26 31.31 -11.11
N ILE A 401 11.94 31.29 -9.99
CA ILE A 401 11.64 32.15 -8.81
C ILE A 401 12.88 33.00 -8.57
N GLY A 402 12.71 34.33 -8.53
CA GLY A 402 13.83 35.25 -8.39
C GLY A 402 14.92 35.04 -9.43
N GLY A 403 14.54 34.73 -10.70
CA GLY A 403 15.44 34.45 -11.80
C GLY A 403 16.10 33.08 -11.82
N VAL A 404 15.92 32.26 -10.77
CA VAL A 404 16.52 30.92 -10.65
C VAL A 404 15.50 29.85 -11.00
N ASP A 405 15.86 28.90 -11.90
CA ASP A 405 15.03 27.74 -12.22
C ASP A 405 14.74 26.92 -10.94
N ILE A 406 13.45 26.63 -10.67
CA ILE A 406 13.03 25.91 -9.46
C ILE A 406 13.65 24.52 -9.34
N ARG A 407 14.05 23.89 -10.45
CA ARG A 407 14.77 22.60 -10.47
C ARG A 407 16.19 22.70 -9.92
N LYS A 408 16.77 23.91 -9.90
CA LYS A 408 18.11 24.20 -9.36
C LYS A 408 18.07 24.62 -7.89
N ILE A 409 16.89 24.85 -7.33
CA ILE A 409 16.70 25.20 -5.92
C ILE A 409 16.45 23.89 -5.16
N PRO A 410 17.20 23.59 -4.06
CA PRO A 410 16.89 22.47 -3.19
C PRO A 410 15.44 22.54 -2.69
N GLN A 411 14.71 21.41 -2.70
CA GLN A 411 13.28 21.40 -2.40
C GLN A 411 12.95 21.99 -1.01
N SER A 412 13.80 21.73 0.00
CA SER A 412 13.65 22.32 1.34
C SER A 412 13.66 23.85 1.30
N LYS A 413 14.62 24.45 0.56
CA LYS A 413 14.71 25.90 0.39
C LYS A 413 13.54 26.45 -0.43
N LEU A 414 13.12 25.74 -1.49
CA LEU A 414 11.95 26.16 -2.27
C LEU A 414 10.70 26.22 -1.39
N MET A 415 10.51 25.20 -0.53
CA MET A 415 9.39 25.16 0.40
C MET A 415 9.47 26.22 1.50
N GLU A 416 10.64 26.75 1.85
CA GLU A 416 10.76 27.93 2.73
C GLU A 416 10.21 29.18 2.07
N HIS A 417 10.32 29.30 0.73
CA HIS A 417 9.87 30.48 -0.01
C HIS A 417 8.40 30.45 -0.42
N ILE A 418 7.73 29.29 -0.38
CA ILE A 418 6.35 29.13 -0.84
C ILE A 418 5.45 28.67 0.33
N SER A 419 4.35 29.36 0.57
CA SER A 419 3.21 28.85 1.36
C SER A 419 2.08 28.48 0.44
N PHE A 420 1.54 27.27 0.59
CA PHE A 420 0.39 26.79 -0.17
C PHE A 420 -0.79 26.57 0.78
N VAL A 421 -1.93 27.19 0.49
CA VAL A 421 -3.21 26.96 1.18
C VAL A 421 -4.11 26.20 0.25
N PHE A 422 -4.32 24.92 0.53
CA PHE A 422 -5.12 24.02 -0.28
C PHE A 422 -6.62 24.28 -0.13
N GLN A 423 -7.40 23.93 -1.15
CA GLN A 423 -8.86 23.94 -1.14
C GLN A 423 -9.41 23.05 0.00
N ASP A 424 -8.91 21.81 0.13
CA ASP A 424 -9.24 20.89 1.22
C ASP A 424 -8.20 20.99 2.34
N SER A 425 -8.49 21.84 3.30
CA SER A 425 -7.58 22.13 4.43
C SER A 425 -7.59 21.00 5.46
N ARG A 426 -6.81 19.94 5.20
CA ARG A 426 -6.72 18.80 6.13
C ARG A 426 -5.89 19.12 7.36
N LEU A 427 -6.47 18.81 8.51
CA LEU A 427 -5.79 18.88 9.79
C LEU A 427 -5.44 17.45 10.27
N LEU A 428 -4.29 17.33 10.93
CA LEU A 428 -3.88 16.07 11.54
C LEU A 428 -4.65 15.82 12.84
N LYS A 429 -4.85 14.55 13.19
CA LYS A 429 -5.48 14.14 14.47
C LYS A 429 -4.52 14.35 15.64
N THR A 430 -4.20 15.62 15.91
CA THR A 430 -3.36 16.09 17.00
C THR A 430 -3.94 17.39 17.56
N SER A 431 -3.27 18.04 18.50
CA SER A 431 -3.73 19.33 19.04
C SER A 431 -3.71 20.43 17.99
N ILE A 432 -4.47 21.51 18.21
CA ILE A 432 -4.43 22.70 17.35
C ILE A 432 -3.03 23.32 17.36
N LEU A 433 -2.41 23.40 18.53
CA LEU A 433 -1.03 23.85 18.70
C LEU A 433 -0.08 23.12 17.76
N GLU A 434 -0.08 21.78 17.80
CA GLU A 434 0.79 20.97 16.95
C GLU A 434 0.43 21.07 15.47
N ASN A 435 -0.84 21.20 15.12
CA ASN A 435 -1.27 21.44 13.75
C ASN A 435 -0.70 22.74 13.16
N VAL A 436 -0.66 23.83 13.93
CA VAL A 436 -0.09 25.10 13.46
C VAL A 436 1.43 25.06 13.49
N ARG A 437 2.02 24.44 14.52
CA ARG A 437 3.47 24.28 14.70
C ARG A 437 4.14 23.44 13.60
N LEU A 438 3.37 22.64 12.84
CA LEU A 438 3.91 21.92 11.64
C LEU A 438 4.64 22.85 10.67
N ALA A 439 4.25 24.12 10.57
CA ALA A 439 4.89 25.08 9.69
C ALA A 439 6.28 25.52 10.18
N ARG A 440 6.50 25.51 11.49
CA ARG A 440 7.75 25.86 12.15
C ARG A 440 7.82 25.11 13.49
N PRO A 441 8.48 23.93 13.54
CA PRO A 441 8.52 23.06 14.72
C PRO A 441 9.04 23.72 15.99
N ASP A 442 9.96 24.67 15.86
CA ASP A 442 10.60 25.38 16.98
C ASP A 442 9.80 26.60 17.46
N ALA A 443 8.61 26.87 16.89
CA ALA A 443 7.79 28.01 17.27
C ALA A 443 7.30 27.86 18.72
N THR A 444 7.39 28.96 19.47
CA THR A 444 6.87 29.04 20.82
C THR A 444 5.33 29.04 20.81
N GLU A 445 4.73 28.71 21.94
CA GLU A 445 3.27 28.73 22.10
C GLU A 445 2.69 30.15 21.91
N SER A 446 3.44 31.18 22.30
CA SER A 446 3.06 32.59 22.08
C SER A 446 3.01 32.96 20.60
N GLU A 447 3.97 32.48 19.79
CA GLU A 447 3.99 32.72 18.34
C GLU A 447 2.83 31.98 17.64
N VAL A 448 2.52 30.77 18.07
CA VAL A 448 1.37 30.01 17.56
C VAL A 448 0.06 30.70 17.90
N THR A 449 -0.08 31.19 19.13
CA THR A 449 -1.26 31.94 19.57
C THR A 449 -1.43 33.26 18.79
N ALA A 450 -0.34 33.96 18.53
CA ALA A 450 -0.35 35.16 17.68
C ALA A 450 -0.80 34.87 16.25
N ALA A 451 -0.31 33.76 15.66
CA ALA A 451 -0.72 33.33 14.34
C ALA A 451 -2.21 32.92 14.28
N LEU A 452 -2.71 32.21 15.30
CA LEU A 452 -4.13 31.86 15.43
C LEU A 452 -5.01 33.09 15.53
N LYS A 453 -4.60 34.10 16.32
CA LYS A 453 -5.32 35.36 16.43
C LYS A 453 -5.35 36.12 15.11
N ALA A 454 -4.22 36.22 14.41
CA ALA A 454 -4.15 36.83 13.09
C ALA A 454 -5.05 36.12 12.07
N ALA A 455 -5.22 34.79 12.19
CA ALA A 455 -6.13 33.98 11.39
C ALA A 455 -7.60 34.03 11.90
N GLN A 456 -7.96 34.93 12.82
CA GLN A 456 -9.33 35.05 13.34
C GLN A 456 -9.86 33.76 13.99
N CYS A 457 -9.02 33.04 14.76
CA CYS A 457 -9.37 31.75 15.37
C CYS A 457 -9.82 31.87 16.84
N ASP A 458 -9.93 33.05 17.42
CA ASP A 458 -10.25 33.25 18.86
C ASP A 458 -11.57 32.56 19.24
N ASP A 459 -12.61 32.72 18.42
CA ASP A 459 -13.92 32.08 18.61
C ASP A 459 -13.90 30.53 18.52
N ILE A 460 -12.93 29.98 17.83
CA ILE A 460 -12.71 28.50 17.74
C ILE A 460 -12.09 28.05 19.07
N ILE A 461 -11.00 28.72 19.48
CA ILE A 461 -10.22 28.32 20.64
C ILE A 461 -11.04 28.42 21.92
N GLU A 462 -11.87 29.49 22.08
CA GLU A 462 -12.73 29.70 23.25
C GLU A 462 -13.80 28.61 23.44
N LYS A 463 -14.28 28.01 22.35
CA LYS A 463 -15.27 26.91 22.38
C LYS A 463 -14.67 25.58 22.75
N LEU A 464 -13.35 25.42 22.69
CA LEU A 464 -12.69 24.12 22.85
C LEU A 464 -12.32 23.85 24.31
N PRO A 465 -12.51 22.61 24.81
CA PRO A 465 -12.39 22.31 26.25
C PRO A 465 -10.97 22.49 26.82
N GLN A 466 -9.95 22.42 25.97
CA GLN A 466 -8.53 22.61 26.35
C GLN A 466 -7.86 23.70 25.49
N GLY A 467 -8.65 24.61 24.89
CA GLY A 467 -8.14 25.67 24.04
C GLY A 467 -7.26 25.09 22.91
N ILE A 468 -6.07 25.65 22.70
CA ILE A 468 -5.11 25.24 21.66
C ILE A 468 -4.55 23.82 21.85
N HIS A 469 -4.63 23.25 23.05
CA HIS A 469 -4.19 21.88 23.35
C HIS A 469 -5.25 20.82 23.02
N THR A 470 -6.44 21.21 22.59
CA THR A 470 -7.50 20.29 22.21
C THR A 470 -7.09 19.45 21.00
N VAL A 471 -7.17 18.13 21.14
CA VAL A 471 -6.94 17.17 20.04
C VAL A 471 -8.20 17.08 19.18
N ILE A 472 -8.07 17.38 17.89
CA ILE A 472 -9.15 17.36 16.91
C ILE A 472 -9.26 16.01 16.18
N GLY A 473 -10.45 15.75 15.61
CA GLY A 473 -10.69 14.51 14.84
C GLY A 473 -10.79 13.26 15.71
N GLY A 474 -10.95 13.41 17.04
CA GLY A 474 -11.16 12.35 18.01
C GLY A 474 -12.13 12.75 19.11
N LYS A 475 -12.75 11.78 19.81
CA LYS A 475 -13.65 12.00 20.95
C LYS A 475 -14.77 13.03 20.74
N GLY A 476 -15.26 13.19 19.49
CA GLY A 476 -16.37 14.08 19.20
C GLY A 476 -16.00 15.55 18.95
N VAL A 477 -14.73 15.92 18.97
CA VAL A 477 -14.29 17.28 18.63
C VAL A 477 -14.04 17.37 17.13
N TYR A 478 -14.98 17.98 16.41
CA TYR A 478 -14.93 18.22 14.98
C TYR A 478 -15.05 19.71 14.70
N LEU A 479 -14.29 20.17 13.71
CA LEU A 479 -14.31 21.55 13.24
C LEU A 479 -15.06 21.63 11.91
N SER A 480 -15.80 22.70 11.69
CA SER A 480 -16.40 23.01 10.40
C SER A 480 -15.33 23.28 9.33
N GLY A 481 -15.70 23.20 8.04
CA GLY A 481 -14.76 23.47 6.95
C GLY A 481 -14.09 24.83 7.04
N GLY A 482 -14.85 25.89 7.37
CA GLY A 482 -14.31 27.24 7.55
C GLY A 482 -13.40 27.39 8.78
N GLU A 483 -13.67 26.66 9.87
CA GLU A 483 -12.79 26.62 11.04
C GLU A 483 -11.47 25.89 10.73
N GLN A 484 -11.52 24.76 10.04
CA GLN A 484 -10.32 24.03 9.58
C GLN A 484 -9.46 24.92 8.68
N GLN A 485 -10.09 25.67 7.77
CA GLN A 485 -9.42 26.56 6.86
C GLN A 485 -8.72 27.72 7.59
N ARG A 486 -9.36 28.35 8.59
CA ARG A 486 -8.71 29.39 9.42
C ARG A 486 -7.48 28.86 10.16
N ILE A 487 -7.51 27.62 10.66
CA ILE A 487 -6.33 26.98 11.26
C ILE A 487 -5.23 26.72 10.21
N ALA A 488 -5.59 26.34 8.99
CA ALA A 488 -4.61 26.19 7.90
C ALA A 488 -4.01 27.55 7.49
N ILE A 489 -4.79 28.63 7.51
CA ILE A 489 -4.30 30.00 7.31
C ILE A 489 -3.34 30.38 8.45
N ALA A 490 -3.66 30.07 9.72
CA ALA A 490 -2.75 30.29 10.84
C ALA A 490 -1.41 29.57 10.66
N ARG A 491 -1.43 28.35 10.13
CA ARG A 491 -0.22 27.61 9.73
C ARG A 491 0.60 28.38 8.70
N ALA A 492 -0.04 28.93 7.66
CA ALA A 492 0.62 29.72 6.63
C ALA A 492 1.15 31.07 7.16
N ILE A 493 0.45 31.72 8.08
CA ILE A 493 0.90 32.94 8.78
C ILE A 493 2.16 32.63 9.61
N LEU A 494 2.16 31.55 10.39
CA LEU A 494 3.32 31.14 11.20
C LEU A 494 4.54 30.83 10.33
N LYS A 495 4.33 30.20 9.16
CA LYS A 495 5.39 29.93 8.19
C LYS A 495 6.00 31.21 7.61
N ASN A 496 5.20 32.19 7.34
CA ASN A 496 5.56 33.52 6.83
C ASN A 496 6.42 33.49 5.55
N ALA A 497 6.14 32.57 4.60
CA ALA A 497 6.84 32.53 3.33
C ALA A 497 6.51 33.75 2.45
N PRO A 498 7.46 34.23 1.62
CA PRO A 498 7.26 35.44 0.79
C PRO A 498 6.37 35.24 -0.43
N ILE A 499 6.19 34.01 -0.91
CA ILE A 499 5.29 33.67 -2.00
C ILE A 499 4.13 32.87 -1.44
N LEU A 500 2.90 33.28 -1.74
CA LEU A 500 1.67 32.68 -1.27
C LEU A 500 0.85 32.15 -2.44
N ILE A 501 0.52 30.87 -2.41
CA ILE A 501 -0.40 30.24 -3.37
C ILE A 501 -1.68 29.87 -2.63
N LEU A 502 -2.83 30.37 -3.13
CA LEU A 502 -4.16 30.16 -2.56
C LEU A 502 -5.02 29.37 -3.55
N ASP A 503 -5.41 28.15 -3.23
CA ASP A 503 -6.33 27.37 -4.02
C ASP A 503 -7.74 27.43 -3.41
N GLU A 504 -8.65 28.16 -4.07
CA GLU A 504 -10.08 28.28 -3.74
C GLU A 504 -10.41 28.42 -2.23
N ALA A 505 -9.70 29.31 -1.56
CA ALA A 505 -9.72 29.42 -0.09
C ALA A 505 -11.09 29.82 0.54
N THR A 506 -12.24 29.84 -0.18
CA THR A 506 -13.52 30.37 0.33
C THR A 506 -14.75 29.52 0.02
N ALA A 507 -14.62 28.29 -0.49
CA ALA A 507 -15.74 27.53 -1.07
C ALA A 507 -16.80 27.01 -0.06
N PHE A 508 -16.50 26.89 1.23
CA PHE A 508 -17.32 26.13 2.19
C PHE A 508 -17.73 26.90 3.45
N ALA A 509 -17.57 28.21 3.51
CA ALA A 509 -17.91 28.97 4.69
C ALA A 509 -19.34 29.53 4.64
N ASP A 510 -20.06 29.49 5.76
CA ASP A 510 -21.24 30.32 5.95
C ASP A 510 -20.83 31.82 5.92
N PRO A 511 -21.77 32.77 5.72
CA PRO A 511 -21.45 34.18 5.54
C PRO A 511 -20.58 34.80 6.67
N ASP A 512 -20.78 34.37 7.91
CA ASP A 512 -20.01 34.87 9.06
C ASP A 512 -18.57 34.34 9.06
N ASN A 513 -18.41 33.06 8.75
CA ASN A 513 -17.09 32.46 8.60
C ASN A 513 -16.37 32.95 7.35
N GLU A 514 -17.09 33.24 6.26
CA GLU A 514 -16.50 33.78 5.03
C GLU A 514 -15.80 35.11 5.28
N ALA A 515 -16.45 36.03 5.99
CA ALA A 515 -15.85 37.32 6.33
C ALA A 515 -14.56 37.16 7.16
N LYS A 516 -14.55 36.22 8.13
CA LYS A 516 -13.37 35.93 8.94
C LYS A 516 -12.24 35.31 8.13
N VAL A 517 -12.57 34.38 7.23
CA VAL A 517 -11.58 33.77 6.31
C VAL A 517 -10.96 34.83 5.39
N GLN A 518 -11.78 35.73 4.82
CA GLN A 518 -11.29 36.81 3.96
C GLN A 518 -10.35 37.76 4.74
N ASN A 519 -10.69 38.16 5.97
CA ASN A 519 -9.83 38.99 6.80
C ASN A 519 -8.50 38.27 7.13
N ALA A 520 -8.55 36.99 7.42
CA ALA A 520 -7.36 36.16 7.67
C ALA A 520 -6.45 36.06 6.44
N LEU A 521 -7.06 35.88 5.23
CA LEU A 521 -6.33 35.84 3.97
C LEU A 521 -5.72 37.22 3.64
N ALA A 522 -6.44 38.33 3.87
CA ALA A 522 -5.93 39.67 3.66
C ALA A 522 -4.71 39.94 4.58
N GLU A 523 -4.77 39.48 5.83
CA GLU A 523 -3.63 39.59 6.76
C GLU A 523 -2.44 38.76 6.28
N LEU A 524 -2.68 37.52 5.85
CA LEU A 524 -1.66 36.60 5.31
C LEU A 524 -0.98 37.18 4.06
N ALA A 525 -1.72 37.86 3.18
CA ALA A 525 -1.26 38.37 1.89
C ALA A 525 -0.37 39.62 1.97
N LYS A 526 -0.37 40.32 3.10
CA LYS A 526 0.37 41.60 3.25
C LYS A 526 1.85 41.47 2.93
N GLY A 527 2.29 42.27 1.95
CA GLY A 527 3.71 42.37 1.56
C GLY A 527 4.28 41.10 0.86
N LYS A 528 3.43 40.22 0.34
CA LYS A 528 3.83 38.97 -0.31
C LYS A 528 3.47 38.98 -1.78
N THR A 529 4.15 38.14 -2.55
CA THR A 529 3.72 37.77 -3.90
C THR A 529 2.58 36.76 -3.77
N VAL A 530 1.40 37.05 -4.32
CA VAL A 530 0.21 36.22 -4.15
C VAL A 530 -0.28 35.67 -5.47
N ILE A 531 -0.46 34.36 -5.53
CA ILE A 531 -1.04 33.64 -6.67
C ILE A 531 -2.34 33.02 -6.19
N MET A 532 -3.48 33.50 -6.66
CA MET A 532 -4.79 33.06 -6.24
C MET A 532 -5.50 32.28 -7.35
N ILE A 533 -5.90 31.04 -7.09
CA ILE A 533 -6.87 30.33 -7.94
C ILE A 533 -8.25 30.74 -7.46
N ALA A 534 -9.01 31.44 -8.31
CA ALA A 534 -10.31 31.97 -7.93
C ALA A 534 -11.46 31.32 -8.70
N HIS A 535 -12.42 30.83 -7.93
CA HIS A 535 -13.74 30.42 -8.44
C HIS A 535 -14.80 31.51 -8.21
N ARG A 536 -14.56 32.45 -7.28
CA ARG A 536 -15.41 33.63 -7.04
C ARG A 536 -14.78 34.87 -7.67
N LEU A 537 -15.34 35.36 -8.75
CA LEU A 537 -14.78 36.49 -9.49
C LEU A 537 -14.87 37.83 -8.72
N SER A 538 -15.63 37.88 -7.63
CA SER A 538 -15.64 39.07 -6.74
C SER A 538 -14.32 39.32 -6.04
N THR A 539 -13.54 38.28 -5.77
CA THR A 539 -12.28 38.38 -5.00
C THR A 539 -11.07 38.80 -5.83
N VAL A 540 -11.18 38.80 -7.17
CA VAL A 540 -10.06 39.07 -8.07
C VAL A 540 -10.01 40.49 -8.63
N LYS A 541 -10.98 41.33 -8.28
CA LYS A 541 -11.10 42.69 -8.81
C LYS A 541 -9.89 43.57 -8.54
N ASP A 542 -9.33 43.40 -7.35
CA ASP A 542 -8.23 44.22 -6.83
C ASP A 542 -6.86 43.57 -7.13
N CYS A 543 -6.79 42.49 -7.93
CA CYS A 543 -5.53 41.89 -8.35
C CYS A 543 -4.83 42.78 -9.39
N ASP A 544 -3.50 42.84 -9.30
CA ASP A 544 -2.64 43.57 -10.24
C ASP A 544 -2.74 43.02 -11.66
N CYS A 545 -2.87 41.68 -11.77
CA CYS A 545 -3.10 40.99 -13.02
C CYS A 545 -3.99 39.75 -12.84
N ILE A 546 -4.89 39.53 -13.79
CA ILE A 546 -5.73 38.35 -13.90
C ILE A 546 -5.32 37.59 -15.17
N TYR A 547 -5.00 36.32 -15.04
CA TYR A 547 -4.74 35.41 -16.15
C TYR A 547 -5.96 34.48 -16.31
N VAL A 548 -6.54 34.50 -17.51
CA VAL A 548 -7.65 33.60 -17.87
C VAL A 548 -7.08 32.37 -18.55
N LEU A 549 -7.24 31.23 -17.92
CA LEU A 549 -6.77 29.94 -18.44
C LEU A 549 -7.95 29.15 -18.99
N ALA A 550 -7.81 28.67 -20.22
CA ALA A 550 -8.75 27.73 -20.82
C ALA A 550 -7.96 26.71 -21.67
N ASP A 551 -8.35 25.44 -21.61
CA ASP A 551 -7.73 24.34 -22.33
C ASP A 551 -6.20 24.24 -22.13
N GLY A 552 -5.72 24.63 -20.94
CA GLY A 552 -4.29 24.60 -20.59
C GLY A 552 -3.47 25.80 -21.07
N GLU A 553 -4.06 26.82 -21.69
CA GLU A 553 -3.38 28.01 -22.23
C GLU A 553 -3.89 29.31 -21.58
N VAL A 554 -3.07 30.36 -21.63
CA VAL A 554 -3.49 31.71 -21.23
C VAL A 554 -4.21 32.38 -22.41
N CYS A 555 -5.55 32.49 -22.31
CA CYS A 555 -6.37 33.14 -23.34
C CYS A 555 -6.38 34.65 -23.23
N GLU A 556 -6.42 35.19 -22.02
CA GLU A 556 -6.49 36.62 -21.72
C GLU A 556 -5.67 36.95 -20.48
N SER A 557 -5.09 38.14 -20.47
CA SER A 557 -4.45 38.68 -19.27
C SER A 557 -4.61 40.19 -19.16
N GLY A 558 -4.67 40.70 -17.93
CA GLY A 558 -4.79 42.13 -17.64
C GLY A 558 -5.48 42.40 -16.31
N THR A 559 -5.70 43.69 -16.01
CA THR A 559 -6.51 44.11 -14.85
C THR A 559 -8.00 43.86 -15.09
N HIS A 560 -8.80 43.79 -14.03
CA HIS A 560 -10.25 43.65 -14.11
C HIS A 560 -10.88 44.59 -15.15
N ASN A 561 -10.57 45.90 -15.08
CA ASN A 561 -11.15 46.90 -15.99
C ASN A 561 -10.78 46.63 -17.44
N LYS A 562 -9.50 46.34 -17.73
CA LYS A 562 -9.03 46.05 -19.10
C LYS A 562 -9.69 44.81 -19.69
N LEU A 563 -9.91 43.78 -18.85
CA LEU A 563 -10.54 42.55 -19.29
C LEU A 563 -12.05 42.71 -19.51
N MET A 564 -12.71 43.56 -18.72
CA MET A 564 -14.12 43.93 -18.94
C MET A 564 -14.30 44.73 -20.23
N GLU A 565 -13.40 45.66 -20.53
CA GLU A 565 -13.43 46.44 -21.79
C GLU A 565 -13.22 45.57 -23.04
N LYS A 566 -12.43 44.49 -22.94
CA LYS A 566 -12.19 43.55 -24.05
C LYS A 566 -13.43 42.76 -24.46
N ASN A 567 -14.45 42.68 -23.61
CA ASN A 567 -15.66 41.85 -23.81
C ASN A 567 -15.36 40.39 -24.18
N GLY A 568 -14.26 39.85 -23.64
CA GLY A 568 -13.78 38.51 -23.92
C GLY A 568 -14.36 37.43 -23.01
N GLN A 569 -13.60 36.38 -22.76
CA GLN A 569 -14.01 35.26 -21.92
C GLN A 569 -14.19 35.66 -20.46
N TYR A 570 -13.29 36.52 -19.95
CA TYR A 570 -13.39 37.07 -18.59
C TYR A 570 -14.68 37.84 -18.37
N CYS A 571 -15.03 38.74 -19.28
CA CYS A 571 -16.23 39.54 -19.20
C CYS A 571 -17.50 38.66 -19.13
N ARG A 572 -17.59 37.65 -20.01
CA ARG A 572 -18.71 36.70 -19.99
C ARG A 572 -18.82 35.95 -18.68
N MET A 573 -17.72 35.41 -18.17
CA MET A 573 -17.68 34.71 -16.89
C MET A 573 -18.08 35.64 -15.73
N TYR A 574 -17.63 36.90 -15.77
CA TYR A 574 -17.96 37.88 -14.74
C TYR A 574 -19.43 38.28 -14.76
N GLU A 575 -20.02 38.48 -15.95
CA GLU A 575 -21.45 38.76 -16.09
C GLU A 575 -22.34 37.59 -15.63
N GLU A 576 -21.99 36.37 -16.00
CA GLU A 576 -22.69 35.16 -15.52
C GLU A 576 -22.62 35.04 -14.00
N TYR A 577 -21.43 35.24 -13.41
CA TYR A 577 -21.24 35.28 -11.97
C TYR A 577 -22.11 36.37 -11.31
N SER A 578 -22.08 37.60 -11.86
CA SER A 578 -22.85 38.74 -11.34
C SER A 578 -24.38 38.49 -11.41
N ARG A 579 -24.84 37.87 -12.48
CA ARG A 579 -26.27 37.45 -12.62
C ARG A 579 -26.62 36.40 -11.57
N SER A 580 -25.73 35.43 -11.31
CA SER A 580 -26.00 34.38 -10.32
C SER A 580 -26.06 34.93 -8.88
N VAL A 581 -25.17 35.87 -8.53
CA VAL A 581 -25.13 36.51 -7.19
C VAL A 581 -26.34 37.46 -6.99
N ASN A 582 -26.76 38.16 -8.05
CA ASN A 582 -27.86 39.09 -8.00
C ASN A 582 -29.24 38.45 -8.30
N TRP A 583 -29.25 37.13 -8.53
CA TRP A 583 -30.49 36.40 -8.79
C TRP A 583 -31.35 36.37 -7.52
N LYS A 584 -32.29 37.29 -7.44
CA LYS A 584 -33.38 37.23 -6.45
C LYS A 584 -34.45 36.31 -7.01
N VAL A 585 -34.78 35.28 -6.25
CA VAL A 585 -35.96 34.47 -6.50
C VAL A 585 -37.10 35.47 -6.64
N GLY A 586 -37.76 35.49 -7.81
CA GLY A 586 -38.81 36.47 -8.13
C GLY A 586 -39.85 36.52 -7.03
N ALA A 587 -40.15 37.74 -6.61
CA ALA A 587 -41.25 38.06 -5.71
C ALA A 587 -42.57 37.73 -6.35
#